data_1ea63e593f80af598b368331e3e7b803
#
_entry.id   1ea63e593f80af598b368331e3e7b803
#
_cell.length_a   1.000
_cell.length_b   1.000
_cell.length_c   1.000
_cell.angle_alpha   90.00
_cell.angle_beta   90.00
_cell.angle_gamma   90.00
#
_symmetry.space_group_name_H-M   'P 1'
#
loop_
_entity.id
_entity.type
_entity.pdbx_description
1 polymer ?
#
loop_
_entity_poly.entity_id
_entity_poly.type
_entity_poly.pdbx_seq_one_letter_code
_entity_poly.pdbx_strand_id
1 'polypeptide(L)'
;MREKGKYNEKALEILLNFCKLEVQLIGMAAKNGLLHVRAAGKYYRRIFFMKKIIALLLALVLALSMVACASTKTDDGKANTDANTNADANTNTNADANADANTTDSALRVGVFYYTFADTYISSVRTALDAELTNLGVTFNNFDGNNNQTTQNEQIQTAVTDGYNLLIVNMVTSGSPDVANEIISLANGTPVIFFNRAIEADGEEGTVLNANANICFIGTDAPEAGHLQGKMVGEYLLANWDTVDLNGDGKISYVMFKGDEANVEAIYRTQFGVEDANAILTAAGKPELEYFDAAATTKYQVDLGGAWSAQAALDYMNTNLSQYNEANGNMIELVICNNDNMAEGAISALEAAGYNTGAEGVTVIPVFGVDATDSAKELIASGKMTGTVKQDAEGMAAAIAAVVKANGEGSTMADAIAATASLNDTMYSVADGIANKLFVAYAAYTK
;
A
#
# COMPACT_ATOMS: atom_id res chain seq x y z
N MET A 1 23.61 16.31 36.00
CA MET A 1 24.49 15.20 35.56
C MET A 1 24.32 13.88 36.36
N ARG A 2 23.95 13.92 37.65
CA ARG A 2 23.79 12.68 38.45
C ARG A 2 22.55 11.83 38.13
N GLU A 3 21.50 12.38 37.56
CA GLU A 3 20.29 11.59 37.24
C GLU A 3 20.37 10.82 35.91
N LYS A 4 21.07 11.38 34.90
CA LYS A 4 21.26 10.69 33.59
C LYS A 4 22.11 9.41 33.72
N GLY A 5 23.05 9.35 34.66
CA GLY A 5 23.85 8.15 34.93
C GLY A 5 23.01 6.98 35.49
N LYS A 6 22.01 7.25 36.32
CA LYS A 6 21.13 6.22 36.90
C LYS A 6 20.15 5.60 35.93
N TYR A 7 19.73 6.34 34.89
CA TYR A 7 18.88 5.80 33.83
C TYR A 7 19.66 4.84 32.92
N ASN A 8 20.91 5.15 32.62
CA ASN A 8 21.76 4.27 31.81
C ASN A 8 22.13 2.96 32.54
N GLU A 9 22.40 3.02 33.85
CA GLU A 9 22.66 1.81 34.63
C GLU A 9 21.43 0.88 34.73
N LYS A 10 20.24 1.44 34.95
CA LYS A 10 18.99 0.64 34.97
C LYS A 10 18.66 0.02 33.63
N ALA A 11 18.86 0.74 32.52
CA ALA A 11 18.65 0.22 31.18
C ALA A 11 19.60 -0.93 30.86
N LEU A 12 20.87 -0.82 31.28
CA LEU A 12 21.86 -1.86 31.10
C LEU A 12 21.55 -3.11 31.95
N GLU A 13 21.05 -2.93 33.18
CA GLU A 13 20.67 -4.02 34.07
C GLU A 13 19.43 -4.78 33.55
N ILE A 14 18.44 -4.09 33.00
CA ILE A 14 17.26 -4.67 32.33
C ILE A 14 17.69 -5.51 31.13
N LEU A 15 18.59 -4.99 30.29
CA LEU A 15 19.13 -5.71 29.12
C LEU A 15 19.90 -6.97 29.50
N LEU A 16 20.71 -6.89 30.55
CA LEU A 16 21.47 -8.04 31.08
C LEU A 16 20.55 -9.12 31.64
N ASN A 17 19.48 -8.73 32.29
CA ASN A 17 18.50 -9.68 32.85
C ASN A 17 17.66 -10.34 31.75
N PHE A 18 17.31 -9.61 30.69
CA PHE A 18 16.65 -10.16 29.49
C PHE A 18 17.53 -11.20 28.80
N CYS A 19 18.83 -10.91 28.61
CA CYS A 19 19.78 -11.85 28.00
C CYS A 19 19.98 -13.12 28.83
N LYS A 20 19.92 -13.02 30.17
CA LYS A 20 20.01 -14.19 31.06
C LYS A 20 18.77 -15.07 30.97
N LEU A 21 17.58 -14.47 30.87
CA LEU A 21 16.30 -15.20 30.75
C LEU A 21 16.23 -15.97 29.42
N GLU A 22 16.68 -15.37 28.30
CA GLU A 22 16.72 -16.05 27.02
C GLU A 22 17.68 -17.24 26.99
N VAL A 23 18.84 -17.12 27.59
CA VAL A 23 19.80 -18.23 27.70
C VAL A 23 19.22 -19.38 28.53
N GLN A 24 18.47 -19.09 29.60
CA GLN A 24 17.79 -20.09 30.39
C GLN A 24 16.66 -20.79 29.63
N LEU A 25 15.85 -20.06 28.85
CA LEU A 25 14.78 -20.60 28.03
C LEU A 25 15.30 -21.53 26.94
N ILE A 26 16.40 -21.14 26.28
CA ILE A 26 17.07 -21.96 25.26
C ILE A 26 17.66 -23.22 25.86
N GLY A 27 18.25 -23.11 27.07
CA GLY A 27 18.79 -24.24 27.80
C GLY A 27 17.71 -25.26 28.25
N MET A 28 16.51 -24.77 28.62
CA MET A 28 15.35 -25.63 28.94
C MET A 28 14.75 -26.29 27.70
N ALA A 29 14.66 -25.56 26.56
CA ALA A 29 14.16 -26.10 25.28
C ALA A 29 15.11 -27.19 24.72
N ALA A 30 16.41 -27.02 24.89
CA ALA A 30 17.42 -28.01 24.49
C ALA A 30 17.39 -29.26 25.37
N LYS A 31 17.14 -29.11 26.68
CA LYS A 31 17.02 -30.25 27.64
C LYS A 31 15.77 -31.10 27.41
N ASN A 32 14.72 -30.51 26.84
CA ASN A 32 13.43 -31.18 26.62
C ASN A 32 13.28 -31.80 25.22
N GLY A 33 14.36 -31.88 24.41
CA GLY A 33 14.35 -32.51 23.08
C GLY A 33 13.51 -31.81 22.03
N LEU A 34 13.10 -30.54 22.28
CA LEU A 34 12.20 -29.77 21.43
C LEU A 34 12.92 -29.04 20.28
N LEU A 35 14.24 -29.13 20.18
CA LEU A 35 15.02 -28.45 19.12
C LEU A 35 15.98 -29.42 18.41
N HIS A 36 15.80 -29.60 17.10
CA HIS A 36 16.79 -30.28 16.27
C HIS A 36 18.09 -29.47 16.20
N VAL A 37 19.24 -30.12 16.35
CA VAL A 37 20.60 -29.52 16.43
C VAL A 37 20.91 -28.54 15.26
N ARG A 38 20.32 -28.73 14.08
CA ARG A 38 20.48 -27.81 12.92
C ARG A 38 19.72 -26.48 13.08
N ALA A 39 18.59 -26.48 13.78
CA ALA A 39 17.81 -25.25 14.02
C ALA A 39 18.47 -24.38 15.09
N ALA A 40 19.08 -24.99 16.12
CA ALA A 40 19.81 -24.28 17.18
C ALA A 40 21.00 -23.46 16.62
N GLY A 41 21.73 -23.99 15.65
CA GLY A 41 22.88 -23.30 15.02
C GLY A 41 22.49 -22.05 14.22
N LYS A 42 21.34 -22.06 13.52
CA LYS A 42 20.81 -20.89 12.81
C LYS A 42 20.30 -19.82 13.78
N TYR A 43 19.69 -20.24 14.86
CA TYR A 43 19.18 -19.34 15.91
C TYR A 43 20.35 -18.64 16.66
N TYR A 44 21.41 -19.35 16.98
CA TYR A 44 22.63 -18.79 17.58
C TYR A 44 23.33 -17.77 16.69
N ARG A 45 23.40 -18.01 15.38
CA ARG A 45 23.98 -17.04 14.44
C ARG A 45 23.14 -15.75 14.32
N ARG A 46 21.80 -15.84 14.33
CA ARG A 46 20.92 -14.65 14.32
C ARG A 46 21.04 -13.83 15.59
N ILE A 47 21.06 -14.47 16.76
CA ILE A 47 21.24 -13.78 18.07
C ILE A 47 22.61 -13.09 18.13
N PHE A 48 23.66 -13.74 17.63
CA PHE A 48 25.00 -13.15 17.60
C PHE A 48 25.09 -11.95 16.66
N PHE A 49 24.38 -11.98 15.53
CA PHE A 49 24.33 -10.89 14.57
C PHE A 49 23.52 -9.70 15.13
N MET A 50 22.39 -9.94 15.75
CA MET A 50 21.59 -8.91 16.44
C MET A 50 22.36 -8.23 17.58
N LYS A 51 23.13 -8.99 18.38
CA LYS A 51 23.99 -8.40 19.43
C LYS A 51 25.04 -7.46 18.86
N LYS A 52 25.61 -7.74 17.69
CA LYS A 52 26.55 -6.85 17.02
C LYS A 52 25.88 -5.57 16.53
N ILE A 53 24.68 -5.65 15.98
CA ILE A 53 23.89 -4.48 15.52
C ILE A 53 23.50 -3.60 16.70
N ILE A 54 23.04 -4.17 17.80
CA ILE A 54 22.67 -3.41 19.01
C ILE A 54 23.90 -2.72 19.63
N ALA A 55 25.05 -3.39 19.67
CA ALA A 55 26.29 -2.78 20.14
C ALA A 55 26.76 -1.64 19.24
N LEU A 56 26.56 -1.74 17.91
CA LEU A 56 26.90 -0.70 16.94
C LEU A 56 25.97 0.52 17.08
N LEU A 57 24.69 0.30 17.29
CA LEU A 57 23.70 1.35 17.52
C LEU A 57 23.93 2.09 18.85
N LEU A 58 24.30 1.36 19.91
CA LEU A 58 24.69 1.97 21.19
C LEU A 58 25.98 2.82 21.08
N ALA A 59 26.95 2.37 20.31
CA ALA A 59 28.16 3.14 20.03
C ALA A 59 27.88 4.42 19.22
N LEU A 60 26.93 4.36 18.28
CA LEU A 60 26.49 5.50 17.47
C LEU A 60 25.76 6.56 18.33
N VAL A 61 24.89 6.14 19.23
CA VAL A 61 24.18 7.02 20.17
C VAL A 61 25.16 7.69 21.16
N LEU A 62 26.18 6.99 21.61
CA LEU A 62 27.24 7.54 22.46
C LEU A 62 28.13 8.53 21.70
N ALA A 63 28.41 8.31 20.42
CA ALA A 63 29.18 9.22 19.58
C ALA A 63 28.42 10.54 19.27
N LEU A 64 27.11 10.46 19.05
CA LEU A 64 26.24 11.61 18.82
C LEU A 64 26.05 12.49 20.08
N SER A 65 26.17 11.91 21.28
CA SER A 65 26.05 12.66 22.53
C SER A 65 27.33 13.46 22.88
N MET A 66 28.46 13.20 22.24
CA MET A 66 29.72 13.95 22.47
C MET A 66 29.89 15.17 21.56
N VAL A 67 29.13 15.30 20.50
CA VAL A 67 29.21 16.44 19.56
C VAL A 67 28.44 17.69 20.05
N ALA A 68 27.60 17.56 21.08
CA ALA A 68 26.77 18.65 21.60
C ALA A 68 27.43 19.53 22.69
N CYS A 69 28.73 19.39 22.95
CA CYS A 69 29.43 20.10 24.01
C CYS A 69 30.71 20.85 23.55
N ALA A 70 30.70 21.41 22.34
CA ALA A 70 31.81 22.29 21.93
C ALA A 70 31.29 23.52 21.16
N SER A 71 30.86 24.54 21.89
CA SER A 71 30.96 25.92 21.44
C SER A 71 31.04 26.85 22.64
N THR A 72 32.25 27.23 22.93
CA THR A 72 32.64 28.30 23.86
C THR A 72 32.52 29.67 23.18
N LYS A 73 32.08 30.59 24.01
CA LYS A 73 32.04 32.07 23.85
C LYS A 73 33.25 32.66 23.17
N THR A 74 33.02 33.69 22.40
CA THR A 74 33.79 34.94 22.48
C THR A 74 32.90 36.13 22.16
N ASP A 75 33.18 37.16 22.89
CA ASP A 75 32.55 38.44 23.15
C ASP A 75 33.02 39.51 22.15
N ASP A 76 32.30 40.64 22.18
CA ASP A 76 32.67 41.99 21.81
C ASP A 76 32.37 42.57 20.42
N GLY A 77 31.57 43.63 20.46
CA GLY A 77 31.89 44.87 19.77
C GLY A 77 30.77 45.58 19.00
N LYS A 78 29.96 46.38 19.71
CA LYS A 78 29.46 47.75 19.34
C LYS A 78 29.18 48.07 17.86
N ALA A 79 28.08 48.61 17.52
CA ALA A 79 27.40 49.85 17.74
C ALA A 79 26.67 50.38 16.49
N ASN A 80 25.50 50.89 16.74
CA ASN A 80 24.87 52.13 16.20
C ASN A 80 24.21 52.17 14.83
N THR A 81 23.03 52.54 14.90
CA THR A 81 22.16 53.74 14.63
C THR A 81 21.49 53.64 13.29
N ASP A 82 20.28 53.99 13.05
CA ASP A 82 19.23 54.91 13.46
C ASP A 82 17.96 54.52 12.73
N ALA A 83 16.85 54.50 13.40
CA ALA A 83 15.74 55.45 13.43
C ALA A 83 14.97 55.69 12.13
N ASN A 84 13.68 55.44 12.05
CA ASN A 84 12.64 56.44 12.33
C ASN A 84 11.23 55.94 11.93
N THR A 85 10.31 55.96 12.86
CA THR A 85 9.00 56.68 12.95
C THR A 85 8.04 56.56 11.74
N ASN A 86 6.78 56.30 11.90
CA ASN A 86 5.66 56.90 12.66
C ASN A 86 4.42 56.02 12.38
N ALA A 87 3.65 55.64 13.36
CA ALA A 87 2.61 56.35 14.12
C ALA A 87 1.22 56.50 13.41
N ASP A 88 0.25 55.98 14.16
CA ASP A 88 -1.13 56.41 14.33
C ASP A 88 -2.16 56.05 13.27
N ALA A 89 -3.36 55.54 13.59
CA ALA A 89 -4.29 55.96 14.61
C ALA A 89 -5.42 54.94 14.83
N ASN A 90 -5.74 54.82 16.07
CA ASN A 90 -6.93 54.29 16.71
C ASN A 90 -8.23 54.92 16.18
N THR A 91 -9.30 54.10 15.91
CA THR A 91 -10.66 54.48 16.20
C THR A 91 -11.53 53.28 16.58
N ASN A 92 -11.92 53.30 17.81
CA ASN A 92 -12.89 52.50 18.49
C ASN A 92 -14.30 52.98 18.13
N THR A 93 -15.20 52.09 17.69
CA THR A 93 -16.64 52.33 17.86
C THR A 93 -17.32 51.01 18.19
N ASN A 94 -17.80 50.96 19.42
CA ASN A 94 -18.84 50.03 19.89
C ASN A 94 -20.12 50.22 19.10
N ALA A 95 -20.78 49.13 18.70
CA ALA A 95 -22.20 49.05 18.53
C ALA A 95 -22.69 47.61 18.76
N ASP A 96 -23.62 47.55 19.63
CA ASP A 96 -24.45 46.58 20.26
C ASP A 96 -24.77 45.24 19.58
N ALA A 97 -24.98 44.30 20.48
CA ALA A 97 -25.45 42.95 20.32
C ALA A 97 -26.75 42.85 19.52
N ASN A 98 -26.76 41.90 18.58
CA ASN A 98 -27.95 41.12 18.32
C ASN A 98 -27.53 39.66 18.09
N ALA A 99 -27.99 38.79 18.99
CA ALA A 99 -27.74 37.36 18.91
C ALA A 99 -28.68 36.79 17.84
N ASP A 100 -28.16 36.64 16.62
CA ASP A 100 -28.71 35.70 15.68
C ASP A 100 -27.80 34.48 15.75
N ALA A 101 -28.42 33.35 16.09
CA ALA A 101 -27.80 32.03 15.99
C ALA A 101 -27.54 31.76 14.51
N ASN A 102 -26.41 32.28 14.02
CA ASN A 102 -25.88 31.94 12.73
C ASN A 102 -25.16 30.62 12.93
N THR A 103 -25.73 29.53 12.45
CA THR A 103 -24.99 28.32 12.14
C THR A 103 -23.82 28.74 11.25
N THR A 104 -22.64 28.88 11.82
CA THR A 104 -21.41 29.03 11.06
C THR A 104 -21.27 27.74 10.29
N ASP A 105 -21.64 27.77 9.00
CA ASP A 105 -21.27 26.82 8.00
C ASP A 105 -19.72 26.85 7.99
N SER A 106 -19.10 25.98 8.79
CA SER A 106 -17.65 25.93 8.87
C SER A 106 -17.19 25.37 7.53
N ALA A 107 -16.45 26.19 6.77
CA ALA A 107 -15.90 25.77 5.48
C ALA A 107 -15.29 24.38 5.57
N LEU A 108 -15.57 23.53 4.59
CA LEU A 108 -15.11 22.14 4.56
C LEU A 108 -13.57 22.11 4.54
N ARG A 109 -12.99 21.42 5.52
CA ARG A 109 -11.55 21.22 5.67
C ARG A 109 -11.25 19.74 5.71
N VAL A 110 -10.63 19.22 4.65
CA VAL A 110 -10.47 17.80 4.36
C VAL A 110 -9.05 17.33 4.68
N GLY A 111 -8.91 16.27 5.50
CA GLY A 111 -7.65 15.56 5.68
C GLY A 111 -7.63 14.31 4.80
N VAL A 112 -6.60 14.14 3.96
CA VAL A 112 -6.45 12.96 3.11
C VAL A 112 -5.25 12.14 3.57
N PHE A 113 -5.48 10.91 4.02
CA PHE A 113 -4.47 10.05 4.62
C PHE A 113 -4.21 8.85 3.72
N TYR A 114 -3.00 8.74 3.21
CA TYR A 114 -2.55 7.65 2.36
C TYR A 114 -1.72 6.65 3.16
N TYR A 115 -1.80 5.36 2.81
CA TYR A 115 -0.97 4.35 3.45
C TYR A 115 0.52 4.58 3.17
N THR A 116 0.86 4.99 1.94
CA THR A 116 2.18 5.50 1.54
C THR A 116 2.07 6.36 0.28
N PHE A 117 2.97 7.34 0.15
CA PHE A 117 3.11 8.12 -1.08
C PHE A 117 3.95 7.41 -2.15
N ALA A 118 4.67 6.36 -1.77
CA ALA A 118 5.60 5.65 -2.65
C ALA A 118 4.91 4.69 -3.63
N ASP A 119 3.66 4.31 -3.38
CA ASP A 119 2.87 3.45 -4.27
C ASP A 119 2.47 4.20 -5.55
N THR A 120 2.74 3.61 -6.72
CA THR A 120 2.51 4.24 -8.04
C THR A 120 1.02 4.44 -8.33
N TYR A 121 0.17 3.44 -8.03
CA TYR A 121 -1.27 3.56 -8.23
C TYR A 121 -1.86 4.62 -7.27
N ILE A 122 -1.51 4.59 -6.00
CA ILE A 122 -1.96 5.58 -5.02
C ILE A 122 -1.47 6.99 -5.36
N SER A 123 -0.29 7.12 -5.96
CA SER A 123 0.19 8.41 -6.48
C SER A 123 -0.69 8.95 -7.60
N SER A 124 -1.20 8.06 -8.48
CA SER A 124 -2.16 8.45 -9.53
C SER A 124 -3.51 8.88 -8.93
N VAL A 125 -4.04 8.12 -7.96
CA VAL A 125 -5.26 8.51 -7.24
C VAL A 125 -5.08 9.85 -6.53
N ARG A 126 -3.94 10.06 -5.85
CA ARG A 126 -3.64 11.33 -5.17
C ARG A 126 -3.63 12.50 -6.14
N THR A 127 -2.96 12.36 -7.28
CA THR A 127 -2.90 13.42 -8.29
C THR A 127 -4.29 13.77 -8.82
N ALA A 128 -5.12 12.77 -9.11
CA ALA A 128 -6.48 12.99 -9.57
C ALA A 128 -7.37 13.60 -8.46
N LEU A 129 -7.27 13.10 -7.23
CA LEU A 129 -8.05 13.58 -6.10
C LEU A 129 -7.68 15.02 -5.70
N ASP A 130 -6.40 15.38 -5.76
CA ASP A 130 -5.95 16.75 -5.52
C ASP A 130 -6.57 17.72 -6.54
N ALA A 131 -6.66 17.32 -7.80
CA ALA A 131 -7.32 18.11 -8.84
C ALA A 131 -8.83 18.25 -8.57
N GLU A 132 -9.51 17.16 -8.22
CA GLU A 132 -10.94 17.18 -7.92
C GLU A 132 -11.27 18.03 -6.69
N LEU A 133 -10.52 17.88 -5.58
CA LEU A 133 -10.73 18.69 -4.36
C LEU A 133 -10.43 20.17 -4.61
N THR A 134 -9.43 20.48 -5.45
CA THR A 134 -9.14 21.85 -5.89
C THR A 134 -10.30 22.42 -6.69
N ASN A 135 -10.87 21.66 -7.62
CA ASN A 135 -12.03 22.05 -8.42
C ASN A 135 -13.28 22.32 -7.55
N LEU A 136 -13.45 21.55 -6.47
CA LEU A 136 -14.51 21.79 -5.48
C LEU A 136 -14.26 23.04 -4.62
N GLY A 137 -13.04 23.59 -4.62
CA GLY A 137 -12.69 24.75 -3.81
C GLY A 137 -12.60 24.46 -2.31
N VAL A 138 -12.44 23.19 -1.91
CA VAL A 138 -12.29 22.81 -0.50
C VAL A 138 -10.83 22.96 -0.06
N THR A 139 -10.62 23.27 1.22
CA THR A 139 -9.27 23.27 1.80
C THR A 139 -8.91 21.85 2.19
N PHE A 140 -7.76 21.35 1.73
CA PHE A 140 -7.31 20.00 2.08
C PHE A 140 -5.81 19.91 2.31
N ASN A 141 -5.37 18.87 3.01
CA ASN A 141 -3.97 18.47 3.15
C ASN A 141 -3.83 16.96 3.02
N ASN A 142 -2.72 16.56 2.39
CA ASN A 142 -2.32 15.15 2.22
C ASN A 142 -1.34 14.74 3.31
N PHE A 143 -1.51 13.53 3.85
CA PHE A 143 -0.67 12.94 4.89
C PHE A 143 -0.15 11.58 4.42
N ASP A 144 1.16 11.36 4.58
CA ASP A 144 1.82 10.10 4.25
C ASP A 144 1.92 9.22 5.50
N GLY A 145 1.26 8.08 5.51
CA GLY A 145 1.35 7.06 6.56
C GLY A 145 2.70 6.33 6.55
N ASN A 146 3.48 6.47 5.47
CA ASN A 146 4.79 5.85 5.31
C ASN A 146 4.79 4.34 5.65
N ASN A 147 3.73 3.65 5.23
CA ASN A 147 3.46 2.23 5.50
C ASN A 147 3.49 1.87 7.01
N ASN A 148 3.07 2.81 7.88
CA ASN A 148 3.06 2.66 9.32
C ASN A 148 1.71 3.10 9.90
N GLN A 149 0.93 2.13 10.40
CA GLN A 149 -0.41 2.39 10.95
C GLN A 149 -0.38 3.32 12.16
N THR A 150 0.62 3.22 13.03
CA THR A 150 0.74 4.11 14.19
C THR A 150 0.93 5.56 13.74
N THR A 151 1.79 5.79 12.74
CA THR A 151 1.99 7.12 12.16
C THR A 151 0.69 7.68 11.59
N GLN A 152 -0.07 6.86 10.84
CA GLN A 152 -1.35 7.27 10.28
C GLN A 152 -2.37 7.62 11.37
N ASN A 153 -2.46 6.84 12.43
CA ASN A 153 -3.36 7.09 13.56
C ASN A 153 -3.01 8.41 14.28
N GLU A 154 -1.72 8.68 14.50
CA GLU A 154 -1.25 9.94 15.09
C GLU A 154 -1.57 11.16 14.20
N GLN A 155 -1.43 11.04 12.89
CA GLN A 155 -1.80 12.06 11.91
C GLN A 155 -3.31 12.33 11.93
N ILE A 156 -4.15 11.30 11.97
CA ILE A 156 -5.61 11.42 12.05
C ILE A 156 -6.01 12.14 13.34
N GLN A 157 -5.49 11.72 14.50
CA GLN A 157 -5.79 12.35 15.77
C GLN A 157 -5.38 13.84 15.79
N THR A 158 -4.24 14.16 15.22
CA THR A 158 -3.75 15.54 15.10
C THR A 158 -4.68 16.35 14.20
N ALA A 159 -5.05 15.84 13.03
CA ALA A 159 -5.93 16.53 12.10
C ALA A 159 -7.32 16.83 12.71
N VAL A 160 -7.91 15.87 13.42
CA VAL A 160 -9.19 16.10 14.14
C VAL A 160 -9.04 17.21 15.17
N THR A 161 -7.94 17.22 15.92
CA THR A 161 -7.63 18.29 16.90
C THR A 161 -7.45 19.65 16.23
N ASP A 162 -6.85 19.68 15.03
CA ASP A 162 -6.61 20.88 14.23
C ASP A 162 -7.87 21.36 13.47
N GLY A 163 -9.02 20.69 13.66
CA GLY A 163 -10.32 21.09 13.13
C GLY A 163 -10.59 20.68 11.68
N TYR A 164 -9.97 19.59 11.20
CA TYR A 164 -10.42 18.93 9.98
C TYR A 164 -11.79 18.31 10.25
N ASN A 165 -12.74 18.54 9.34
CA ASN A 165 -14.15 18.18 9.53
C ASN A 165 -14.66 17.14 8.52
N LEU A 166 -13.77 16.61 7.66
CA LEU A 166 -13.95 15.42 6.84
C LEU A 166 -12.60 14.72 6.66
N LEU A 167 -12.57 13.40 6.79
CA LEU A 167 -11.37 12.58 6.61
C LEU A 167 -11.55 11.64 5.42
N ILE A 168 -10.52 11.52 4.57
CA ILE A 168 -10.44 10.56 3.47
C ILE A 168 -9.26 9.65 3.79
N VAL A 169 -9.49 8.34 3.97
CA VAL A 169 -8.49 7.44 4.56
C VAL A 169 -8.26 6.21 3.69
N ASN A 170 -7.03 6.07 3.20
CA ASN A 170 -6.50 4.85 2.63
C ASN A 170 -5.68 4.14 3.71
N MET A 171 -6.24 3.10 4.33
CA MET A 171 -5.68 2.47 5.52
C MET A 171 -4.31 1.81 5.25
N VAL A 172 -3.37 1.93 6.21
CA VAL A 172 -2.10 1.19 6.14
C VAL A 172 -2.35 -0.31 6.30
N THR A 173 -3.08 -0.71 7.34
CA THR A 173 -3.42 -2.12 7.58
C THR A 173 -4.77 -2.43 6.91
N SER A 174 -4.72 -3.06 5.74
CA SER A 174 -5.92 -3.46 5.00
C SER A 174 -6.59 -4.69 5.61
N GLY A 175 -7.90 -4.85 5.40
CA GLY A 175 -8.65 -6.03 5.82
C GLY A 175 -8.76 -6.20 7.33
N SER A 176 -8.73 -5.10 8.11
CA SER A 176 -8.75 -5.15 9.57
C SER A 176 -9.89 -4.32 10.15
N PRO A 177 -11.01 -4.95 10.55
CA PRO A 177 -12.10 -4.27 11.24
C PRO A 177 -11.67 -3.57 12.52
N ASP A 178 -10.69 -4.12 13.25
CA ASP A 178 -10.17 -3.52 14.48
C ASP A 178 -9.48 -2.18 14.20
N VAL A 179 -8.65 -2.11 13.16
CA VAL A 179 -7.96 -0.87 12.74
C VAL A 179 -8.96 0.15 12.19
N ALA A 180 -9.95 -0.29 11.42
CA ALA A 180 -11.01 0.60 10.94
C ALA A 180 -11.80 1.21 12.10
N ASN A 181 -12.18 0.42 13.10
CA ASN A 181 -12.86 0.88 14.30
C ASN A 181 -11.99 1.82 15.15
N GLU A 182 -10.67 1.59 15.22
CA GLU A 182 -9.74 2.51 15.86
C GLU A 182 -9.72 3.87 15.16
N ILE A 183 -9.61 3.89 13.82
CA ILE A 183 -9.66 5.13 13.02
C ILE A 183 -11.00 5.87 13.24
N ILE A 184 -12.13 5.17 13.22
CA ILE A 184 -13.45 5.74 13.49
C ILE A 184 -13.51 6.36 14.89
N SER A 185 -12.92 5.70 15.88
CA SER A 185 -12.83 6.23 17.25
C SER A 185 -11.97 7.50 17.31
N LEU A 186 -10.81 7.51 16.64
CA LEU A 186 -9.93 8.69 16.55
C LEU A 186 -10.57 9.85 15.80
N ALA A 187 -11.40 9.57 14.80
CA ALA A 187 -12.18 10.57 14.07
C ALA A 187 -13.19 11.31 14.95
N ASN A 188 -13.56 10.77 16.11
CA ASN A 188 -14.38 11.41 17.13
C ASN A 188 -15.68 12.05 16.58
N GLY A 189 -16.38 11.33 15.71
CA GLY A 189 -17.61 11.78 15.06
C GLY A 189 -17.41 12.58 13.77
N THR A 190 -16.17 12.89 13.38
CA THR A 190 -15.87 13.44 12.05
C THR A 190 -16.19 12.40 10.98
N PRO A 191 -16.89 12.76 9.89
CA PRO A 191 -17.17 11.85 8.77
C PRO A 191 -15.88 11.27 8.17
N VAL A 192 -15.90 9.96 7.81
CA VAL A 192 -14.75 9.28 7.21
C VAL A 192 -15.15 8.60 5.89
N ILE A 193 -14.43 8.94 4.83
CA ILE A 193 -14.46 8.25 3.54
C ILE A 193 -13.24 7.33 3.48
N PHE A 194 -13.43 6.05 3.70
CA PHE A 194 -12.37 5.08 3.42
C PHE A 194 -12.29 4.82 1.92
N PHE A 195 -11.09 4.55 1.40
CA PHE A 195 -10.95 4.26 -0.02
C PHE A 195 -9.86 3.24 -0.35
N ASN A 196 -10.02 2.56 -1.49
CA ASN A 196 -9.14 1.60 -2.12
C ASN A 196 -8.86 0.36 -1.26
N ARG A 197 -8.17 0.48 -0.14
CA ARG A 197 -7.78 -0.67 0.71
C ARG A 197 -8.94 -1.08 1.60
N ALA A 198 -9.34 -2.36 1.52
CA ALA A 198 -10.48 -2.90 2.28
C ALA A 198 -10.33 -2.65 3.79
N ILE A 199 -11.41 -2.22 4.42
CA ILE A 199 -11.48 -1.96 5.87
C ILE A 199 -11.96 -3.17 6.67
N GLU A 200 -12.50 -4.17 6.00
CA GLU A 200 -13.05 -5.41 6.55
C GLU A 200 -12.32 -6.60 5.95
N ALA A 201 -12.20 -7.68 6.71
CA ALA A 201 -11.61 -8.92 6.25
C ALA A 201 -12.57 -9.64 5.28
N ASP A 202 -12.01 -10.57 4.51
CA ASP A 202 -12.79 -11.47 3.67
C ASP A 202 -13.86 -12.24 4.48
N GLY A 203 -15.11 -12.18 4.02
CA GLY A 203 -16.27 -12.78 4.68
C GLY A 203 -16.82 -11.96 5.87
N GLU A 204 -16.28 -10.77 6.14
CA GLU A 204 -16.75 -9.83 7.19
C GLU A 204 -17.34 -8.55 6.60
N GLU A 205 -17.62 -8.50 5.29
CA GLU A 205 -18.09 -7.32 4.58
C GLU A 205 -19.39 -6.76 5.21
N GLY A 206 -19.39 -5.46 5.42
CA GLY A 206 -20.51 -4.74 6.02
C GLY A 206 -20.53 -4.76 7.56
N THR A 207 -19.64 -5.47 8.23
CA THR A 207 -19.62 -5.51 9.70
C THR A 207 -19.31 -4.17 10.32
N VAL A 208 -18.38 -3.40 9.74
CA VAL A 208 -18.02 -2.04 10.17
C VAL A 208 -18.91 -1.00 9.50
N LEU A 209 -19.13 -1.12 8.18
CA LEU A 209 -19.88 -0.16 7.39
C LEU A 209 -21.36 -0.06 7.83
N ASN A 210 -22.05 -1.19 7.98
CA ASN A 210 -23.47 -1.19 8.39
C ASN A 210 -23.66 -0.73 9.85
N ALA A 211 -22.61 -0.83 10.68
CA ALA A 211 -22.68 -0.37 12.07
C ALA A 211 -22.46 1.15 12.23
N ASN A 212 -21.96 1.84 11.20
CA ASN A 212 -21.53 3.22 11.29
C ASN A 212 -22.07 4.07 10.15
N ALA A 213 -23.11 4.85 10.40
CA ALA A 213 -23.77 5.69 9.38
C ALA A 213 -22.90 6.89 8.91
N ASN A 214 -21.87 7.26 9.68
CA ASN A 214 -21.01 8.43 9.40
C ASN A 214 -19.75 8.10 8.63
N ILE A 215 -19.67 6.91 8.07
CA ILE A 215 -18.56 6.47 7.24
C ILE A 215 -19.07 5.90 5.92
N CYS A 216 -18.21 5.88 4.91
CA CYS A 216 -18.41 5.10 3.69
C CYS A 216 -17.09 4.51 3.18
N PHE A 217 -17.19 3.62 2.22
CA PHE A 217 -16.06 3.05 1.52
C PHE A 217 -16.23 3.23 0.01
N ILE A 218 -15.17 3.67 -0.66
CA ILE A 218 -15.09 3.78 -2.12
C ILE A 218 -13.86 3.00 -2.57
N GLY A 219 -14.08 1.94 -3.30
CA GLY A 219 -12.99 1.06 -3.76
C GLY A 219 -13.43 0.24 -4.95
N THR A 220 -12.87 -0.95 -5.07
CA THR A 220 -13.16 -1.91 -6.14
C THR A 220 -13.72 -3.18 -5.54
N ASP A 221 -14.38 -4.00 -6.36
CA ASP A 221 -14.70 -5.37 -5.97
C ASP A 221 -13.42 -6.22 -6.08
N ALA A 222 -12.83 -6.57 -4.95
CA ALA A 222 -11.50 -7.16 -4.90
C ALA A 222 -11.33 -8.44 -5.73
N PRO A 223 -12.30 -9.40 -5.77
CA PRO A 223 -12.24 -10.57 -6.64
C PRO A 223 -12.19 -10.24 -8.14
N GLU A 224 -12.87 -9.17 -8.58
CA GLU A 224 -13.04 -8.85 -10.00
C GLU A 224 -11.71 -8.68 -10.75
N ALA A 225 -10.72 -8.04 -10.12
CA ALA A 225 -9.39 -7.88 -10.73
C ALA A 225 -8.71 -9.23 -10.99
N GLY A 226 -8.81 -10.15 -10.03
CA GLY A 226 -8.28 -11.51 -10.18
C GLY A 226 -8.96 -12.28 -11.30
N HIS A 227 -10.29 -12.22 -11.37
CA HIS A 227 -11.09 -12.85 -12.43
C HIS A 227 -10.75 -12.30 -13.82
N LEU A 228 -10.66 -10.97 -13.95
CA LEU A 228 -10.27 -10.34 -15.22
C LEU A 228 -8.85 -10.70 -15.62
N GLN A 229 -7.89 -10.68 -14.68
CA GLN A 229 -6.51 -11.06 -14.96
C GLN A 229 -6.40 -12.53 -15.37
N GLY A 230 -7.04 -13.44 -14.64
CA GLY A 230 -7.05 -14.87 -14.97
C GLY A 230 -7.68 -15.15 -16.33
N LYS A 231 -8.77 -14.45 -16.67
CA LYS A 231 -9.37 -14.50 -17.99
C LYS A 231 -8.41 -14.03 -19.08
N MET A 232 -7.77 -12.88 -18.91
CA MET A 232 -6.80 -12.34 -19.87
C MET A 232 -5.62 -13.30 -20.09
N VAL A 233 -5.10 -13.88 -19.02
CA VAL A 233 -4.02 -14.87 -19.06
C VAL A 233 -4.45 -16.11 -19.83
N GLY A 234 -5.59 -16.71 -19.48
CA GLY A 234 -6.09 -17.93 -20.13
C GLY A 234 -6.37 -17.74 -21.61
N GLU A 235 -7.04 -16.65 -21.99
CA GLU A 235 -7.35 -16.32 -23.40
C GLU A 235 -6.07 -16.06 -24.20
N TYR A 236 -5.10 -15.35 -23.64
CA TYR A 236 -3.81 -15.09 -24.28
C TYR A 236 -3.04 -16.39 -24.53
N LEU A 237 -2.94 -17.25 -23.51
CA LEU A 237 -2.22 -18.52 -23.62
C LEU A 237 -2.86 -19.46 -24.64
N LEU A 238 -4.17 -19.54 -24.73
CA LEU A 238 -4.84 -20.34 -25.76
C LEU A 238 -4.50 -19.87 -27.16
N ALA A 239 -4.41 -18.55 -27.38
CA ALA A 239 -4.08 -17.98 -28.68
C ALA A 239 -2.61 -18.11 -29.05
N ASN A 240 -1.70 -18.25 -28.06
CA ASN A 240 -0.25 -18.17 -28.25
C ASN A 240 0.51 -19.38 -27.67
N TRP A 241 -0.18 -20.50 -27.40
CA TRP A 241 0.40 -21.64 -26.67
C TRP A 241 1.77 -22.10 -27.19
N ASP A 242 1.85 -22.35 -28.51
CA ASP A 242 3.05 -22.89 -29.13
C ASP A 242 4.25 -21.91 -29.15
N THR A 243 4.01 -20.64 -28.89
CA THR A 243 5.06 -19.62 -28.78
C THR A 243 5.43 -19.30 -27.34
N VAL A 244 4.57 -19.64 -26.38
CA VAL A 244 4.80 -19.45 -24.94
C VAL A 244 5.46 -20.67 -24.33
N ASP A 245 5.12 -21.89 -24.78
CA ASP A 245 5.77 -23.14 -24.38
C ASP A 245 7.19 -23.18 -25.02
N LEU A 246 8.14 -22.55 -24.35
CA LEU A 246 9.52 -22.35 -24.88
C LEU A 246 10.35 -23.62 -24.85
N ASN A 247 10.12 -24.49 -23.89
CA ASN A 247 10.84 -25.74 -23.74
C ASN A 247 10.19 -26.90 -24.50
N GLY A 248 8.96 -26.73 -25.01
CA GLY A 248 8.22 -27.71 -25.80
C GLY A 248 7.74 -28.92 -25.00
N ASP A 249 7.58 -28.81 -23.68
CA ASP A 249 7.14 -29.90 -22.82
C ASP A 249 5.60 -30.03 -22.74
N GLY A 250 4.89 -29.12 -23.39
CA GLY A 250 3.42 -29.07 -23.46
C GLY A 250 2.78 -28.48 -22.22
N LYS A 251 3.51 -27.77 -21.39
CA LYS A 251 3.05 -27.10 -20.19
C LYS A 251 3.48 -25.63 -20.23
N ILE A 252 2.94 -24.80 -19.37
CA ILE A 252 3.38 -23.41 -19.15
C ILE A 252 3.77 -23.24 -17.70
N SER A 253 5.02 -22.91 -17.47
CA SER A 253 5.55 -22.61 -16.14
C SER A 253 5.33 -21.14 -15.81
N TYR A 254 4.82 -20.84 -14.59
CA TYR A 254 4.56 -19.47 -14.18
C TYR A 254 5.23 -19.09 -12.87
N VAL A 255 5.47 -17.79 -12.70
CA VAL A 255 5.73 -17.13 -11.42
C VAL A 255 4.60 -16.16 -11.09
N MET A 256 4.24 -16.10 -9.80
CA MET A 256 3.25 -15.14 -9.27
C MET A 256 3.94 -14.22 -8.26
N PHE A 257 3.83 -12.90 -8.44
CA PHE A 257 4.28 -11.90 -7.48
C PHE A 257 3.09 -11.30 -6.73
N LYS A 258 3.10 -11.46 -5.39
CA LYS A 258 2.04 -11.01 -4.48
C LYS A 258 2.48 -9.73 -3.76
N GLY A 259 1.60 -8.72 -3.72
CA GLY A 259 1.94 -7.40 -3.19
C GLY A 259 2.03 -7.32 -1.67
N ASP A 260 1.11 -8.00 -0.97
CA ASP A 260 0.99 -7.99 0.50
C ASP A 260 0.32 -9.29 0.95
N GLU A 261 0.80 -9.89 2.05
CA GLU A 261 0.30 -11.20 2.49
C GLU A 261 -1.15 -11.15 2.97
N ALA A 262 -1.54 -10.08 3.66
CA ALA A 262 -2.84 -9.96 4.31
C ALA A 262 -3.85 -9.07 3.56
N ASN A 263 -3.43 -8.40 2.50
CA ASN A 263 -4.30 -7.51 1.74
C ASN A 263 -5.32 -8.30 0.92
N VAL A 264 -6.60 -7.92 1.01
CA VAL A 264 -7.72 -8.64 0.39
C VAL A 264 -7.59 -8.68 -1.14
N GLU A 265 -7.21 -7.56 -1.79
CA GLU A 265 -6.96 -7.55 -3.23
C GLU A 265 -5.80 -8.47 -3.63
N ALA A 266 -4.70 -8.48 -2.85
CA ALA A 266 -3.57 -9.36 -3.12
C ALA A 266 -3.95 -10.84 -3.01
N ILE A 267 -4.81 -11.19 -2.06
CA ILE A 267 -5.32 -12.56 -1.88
C ILE A 267 -6.09 -12.98 -3.14
N TYR A 268 -7.07 -12.21 -3.56
CA TYR A 268 -7.93 -12.56 -4.70
C TYR A 268 -7.22 -12.47 -6.05
N ARG A 269 -6.37 -11.47 -6.28
CA ARG A 269 -5.54 -11.38 -7.50
C ARG A 269 -4.60 -12.58 -7.62
N THR A 270 -4.03 -13.05 -6.51
CA THR A 270 -3.17 -14.24 -6.48
C THR A 270 -3.96 -15.52 -6.76
N GLN A 271 -5.15 -15.65 -6.19
CA GLN A 271 -6.00 -16.82 -6.35
C GLN A 271 -6.59 -16.88 -7.77
N PHE A 272 -7.42 -15.92 -8.13
CA PHE A 272 -8.21 -15.98 -9.36
C PHE A 272 -7.40 -15.73 -10.62
N GLY A 273 -6.26 -15.00 -10.52
CA GLY A 273 -5.33 -14.84 -11.63
C GLY A 273 -4.80 -16.18 -12.18
N VAL A 274 -4.73 -17.20 -11.33
CA VAL A 274 -4.31 -18.55 -11.72
C VAL A 274 -5.51 -19.49 -11.91
N GLU A 275 -6.49 -19.48 -11.00
CA GLU A 275 -7.63 -20.41 -11.05
C GLU A 275 -8.47 -20.22 -12.31
N ASP A 276 -8.79 -18.99 -12.70
CA ASP A 276 -9.60 -18.71 -13.89
C ASP A 276 -8.83 -18.99 -15.18
N ALA A 277 -7.52 -18.70 -15.21
CA ALA A 277 -6.67 -19.11 -16.31
C ALA A 277 -6.69 -20.63 -16.50
N ASN A 278 -6.54 -21.39 -15.41
CA ASN A 278 -6.61 -22.83 -15.42
C ASN A 278 -7.98 -23.37 -15.88
N ALA A 279 -9.07 -22.73 -15.44
CA ALA A 279 -10.41 -23.10 -15.88
C ALA A 279 -10.59 -22.96 -17.40
N ILE A 280 -10.06 -21.86 -17.98
CA ILE A 280 -10.08 -21.62 -19.43
C ILE A 280 -9.22 -22.65 -20.18
N LEU A 281 -7.99 -22.88 -19.69
CA LEU A 281 -7.05 -23.83 -20.32
C LEU A 281 -7.61 -25.27 -20.31
N THR A 282 -8.09 -25.73 -19.16
CA THR A 282 -8.64 -27.08 -19.02
C THR A 282 -9.91 -27.30 -19.83
N ALA A 283 -10.78 -26.28 -19.92
CA ALA A 283 -11.96 -26.33 -20.80
C ALA A 283 -11.58 -26.49 -22.28
N ALA A 284 -10.41 -26.03 -22.70
CA ALA A 284 -9.88 -26.18 -24.05
C ALA A 284 -9.00 -27.45 -24.22
N GLY A 285 -8.88 -28.29 -23.19
CA GLY A 285 -8.08 -29.52 -23.22
C GLY A 285 -6.58 -29.29 -23.07
N LYS A 286 -6.16 -28.12 -22.61
CA LYS A 286 -4.77 -27.81 -22.23
C LYS A 286 -4.51 -28.17 -20.77
N PRO A 287 -3.29 -28.46 -20.35
CA PRO A 287 -2.95 -28.65 -18.94
C PRO A 287 -3.06 -27.33 -18.15
N GLU A 288 -3.20 -27.47 -16.83
CA GLU A 288 -3.10 -26.34 -15.91
C GLU A 288 -1.70 -25.73 -15.90
N LEU A 289 -1.60 -24.48 -15.46
CA LEU A 289 -0.34 -23.80 -15.23
C LEU A 289 0.48 -24.50 -14.14
N GLU A 290 1.77 -24.65 -14.34
CA GLU A 290 2.68 -25.18 -13.32
C GLU A 290 3.51 -24.07 -12.71
N TYR A 291 3.54 -24.00 -11.36
CA TYR A 291 4.44 -23.06 -10.71
C TYR A 291 5.90 -23.45 -10.97
N PHE A 292 6.73 -22.49 -11.37
CA PHE A 292 8.10 -22.72 -11.87
C PHE A 292 8.98 -23.54 -10.92
N ASP A 293 8.77 -23.42 -9.60
CA ASP A 293 9.45 -24.24 -8.59
C ASP A 293 8.49 -25.30 -8.03
N ALA A 294 8.61 -26.52 -8.52
CA ALA A 294 7.80 -27.64 -8.08
C ALA A 294 7.96 -27.95 -6.57
N ALA A 295 9.09 -27.58 -5.97
CA ALA A 295 9.36 -27.80 -4.55
C ALA A 295 8.79 -26.70 -3.63
N ALA A 296 8.33 -25.60 -4.20
CA ALA A 296 7.75 -24.51 -3.43
C ALA A 296 6.44 -24.91 -2.75
N THR A 297 6.30 -24.58 -1.47
CA THR A 297 5.08 -24.84 -0.69
C THR A 297 4.01 -23.80 -0.95
N THR A 298 4.40 -22.56 -1.24
CA THR A 298 3.53 -21.48 -1.71
C THR A 298 3.75 -21.27 -3.20
N LYS A 299 2.68 -20.98 -3.92
CA LYS A 299 2.73 -20.78 -5.38
C LYS A 299 2.78 -19.30 -5.74
N TYR A 300 3.43 -18.49 -4.90
CA TYR A 300 3.71 -17.07 -5.10
C TYR A 300 4.96 -16.65 -4.33
N GLN A 301 5.51 -15.50 -4.71
CA GLN A 301 6.55 -14.79 -3.99
C GLN A 301 5.99 -13.43 -3.57
N VAL A 302 6.00 -13.15 -2.25
CA VAL A 302 5.35 -11.96 -1.68
C VAL A 302 6.38 -10.87 -1.39
N ASP A 303 5.99 -9.61 -1.62
CA ASP A 303 6.74 -8.47 -1.06
C ASP A 303 6.59 -8.45 0.46
N LEU A 304 7.65 -8.84 1.16
CA LEU A 304 7.65 -8.95 2.62
C LEU A 304 7.47 -7.58 3.33
N GLY A 305 7.65 -6.48 2.61
CA GLY A 305 7.40 -5.14 3.09
C GLY A 305 5.95 -4.69 2.93
N GLY A 306 5.13 -5.44 2.18
CA GLY A 306 3.76 -5.07 1.85
C GLY A 306 3.66 -3.75 1.05
N ALA A 307 4.73 -3.41 0.33
CA ALA A 307 4.86 -2.15 -0.39
C ALA A 307 4.53 -2.26 -1.89
N TRP A 308 4.19 -3.46 -2.37
CA TRP A 308 3.85 -3.72 -3.78
C TRP A 308 4.95 -3.27 -4.76
N SER A 309 6.21 -3.45 -4.36
CA SER A 309 7.35 -2.78 -4.95
C SER A 309 7.93 -3.48 -6.18
N ALA A 310 8.35 -2.68 -7.17
CA ALA A 310 9.14 -3.14 -8.31
C ALA A 310 10.44 -3.82 -7.86
N GLN A 311 11.08 -3.30 -6.81
CA GLN A 311 12.33 -3.84 -6.31
C GLN A 311 12.20 -5.28 -5.79
N ALA A 312 11.11 -5.60 -5.08
CA ALA A 312 10.88 -6.95 -4.59
C ALA A 312 10.73 -7.95 -5.75
N ALA A 313 9.93 -7.59 -6.77
CA ALA A 313 9.75 -8.44 -7.96
C ALA A 313 11.06 -8.56 -8.78
N LEU A 314 11.81 -7.46 -8.93
CA LEU A 314 13.12 -7.45 -9.59
C LEU A 314 14.11 -8.43 -8.93
N ASP A 315 14.23 -8.36 -7.60
CA ASP A 315 15.17 -9.18 -6.83
C ASP A 315 14.79 -10.66 -6.87
N TYR A 316 13.50 -10.97 -6.75
CA TYR A 316 12.98 -12.32 -6.92
C TYR A 316 13.22 -12.84 -8.33
N MET A 317 12.85 -12.06 -9.35
CA MET A 317 12.98 -12.51 -10.75
C MET A 317 14.43 -12.71 -11.15
N ASN A 318 15.36 -11.84 -10.75
CA ASN A 318 16.81 -12.04 -10.95
C ASN A 318 17.30 -13.35 -10.31
N THR A 319 16.83 -13.65 -9.09
CA THR A 319 17.17 -14.88 -8.40
C THR A 319 16.61 -16.09 -9.14
N ASN A 320 15.34 -16.02 -9.57
CA ASN A 320 14.67 -17.09 -10.29
C ASN A 320 15.38 -17.38 -11.63
N LEU A 321 15.65 -16.35 -12.45
CA LEU A 321 16.29 -16.48 -13.77
C LEU A 321 17.71 -17.05 -13.69
N SER A 322 18.39 -16.96 -12.55
CA SER A 322 19.69 -17.61 -12.36
C SER A 322 19.63 -19.15 -12.41
N GLN A 323 18.45 -19.72 -12.13
CA GLN A 323 18.24 -21.17 -12.04
C GLN A 323 17.22 -21.69 -13.06
N TYR A 324 16.20 -20.88 -13.36
CA TYR A 324 15.08 -21.21 -14.25
C TYR A 324 15.21 -20.37 -15.52
N ASN A 325 15.80 -20.95 -16.56
CA ASN A 325 16.11 -20.29 -17.83
C ASN A 325 16.18 -21.31 -18.98
N GLU A 326 16.18 -20.84 -20.21
CA GLU A 326 16.22 -21.70 -21.41
C GLU A 326 17.43 -22.62 -21.44
N ALA A 327 18.61 -22.15 -20.99
CA ALA A 327 19.81 -22.96 -21.00
C ALA A 327 19.71 -24.20 -20.09
N ASN A 328 18.88 -24.10 -19.02
CA ASN A 328 18.59 -25.20 -18.11
C ASN A 328 17.39 -26.05 -18.53
N GLY A 329 16.66 -25.63 -19.58
CA GLY A 329 15.44 -26.30 -20.06
C GLY A 329 14.23 -26.21 -19.11
N ASN A 330 14.21 -25.20 -18.25
CA ASN A 330 13.17 -24.98 -17.23
C ASN A 330 12.79 -23.50 -17.10
N MET A 331 12.76 -22.76 -18.22
CA MET A 331 12.44 -21.33 -18.24
C MET A 331 11.08 -21.03 -17.60
N ILE A 332 10.99 -19.90 -16.90
CA ILE A 332 9.72 -19.30 -16.52
C ILE A 332 9.09 -18.72 -17.78
N GLU A 333 7.87 -19.15 -18.12
CA GLU A 333 7.20 -18.87 -19.38
C GLU A 333 6.05 -17.89 -19.25
N LEU A 334 5.66 -17.56 -18.01
CA LEU A 334 4.59 -16.63 -17.68
C LEU A 334 4.89 -15.91 -16.37
N VAL A 335 4.66 -14.59 -16.34
CA VAL A 335 4.76 -13.76 -15.13
C VAL A 335 3.41 -13.14 -14.84
N ILE A 336 2.86 -13.40 -13.66
CA ILE A 336 1.63 -12.82 -13.16
C ILE A 336 1.97 -11.96 -11.94
N CYS A 337 1.54 -10.69 -11.94
CA CYS A 337 1.83 -9.75 -10.88
C CYS A 337 0.54 -9.19 -10.29
N ASN A 338 0.51 -8.99 -8.99
CA ASN A 338 -0.63 -8.37 -8.34
C ASN A 338 -0.81 -6.90 -8.70
N ASN A 339 0.26 -6.21 -9.15
CA ASN A 339 0.16 -4.84 -9.68
C ASN A 339 1.21 -4.57 -10.78
N ASP A 340 1.08 -3.42 -11.43
CA ASP A 340 1.96 -2.99 -12.52
C ASP A 340 3.38 -2.67 -12.05
N ASN A 341 3.53 -2.10 -10.86
CA ASN A 341 4.85 -1.78 -10.31
C ASN A 341 5.72 -3.05 -10.15
N MET A 342 5.12 -4.14 -9.67
CA MET A 342 5.81 -5.45 -9.62
C MET A 342 6.07 -6.00 -11.02
N ALA A 343 5.15 -5.81 -11.97
CA ALA A 343 5.34 -6.22 -13.36
C ALA A 343 6.52 -5.47 -14.01
N GLU A 344 6.67 -4.17 -13.77
CA GLU A 344 7.81 -3.36 -14.20
C GLU A 344 9.14 -3.89 -13.64
N GLY A 345 9.16 -4.28 -12.37
CA GLY A 345 10.32 -4.90 -11.73
C GLY A 345 10.69 -6.24 -12.37
N ALA A 346 9.71 -7.09 -12.63
CA ALA A 346 9.91 -8.37 -13.31
C ALA A 346 10.42 -8.18 -14.75
N ILE A 347 9.82 -7.24 -15.51
CA ILE A 347 10.26 -6.89 -16.87
C ILE A 347 11.70 -6.40 -16.87
N SER A 348 12.09 -5.56 -15.89
CA SER A 348 13.47 -5.08 -15.78
C SER A 348 14.48 -6.22 -15.63
N ALA A 349 14.14 -7.26 -14.86
CA ALA A 349 14.96 -8.46 -14.74
C ALA A 349 14.99 -9.28 -16.04
N LEU A 350 13.84 -9.41 -16.73
CA LEU A 350 13.74 -10.08 -18.02
C LEU A 350 14.58 -9.35 -19.08
N GLU A 351 14.53 -8.04 -19.16
CA GLU A 351 15.35 -7.23 -20.08
C GLU A 351 16.85 -7.42 -19.83
N ALA A 352 17.27 -7.43 -18.56
CA ALA A 352 18.65 -7.68 -18.19
C ALA A 352 19.14 -9.09 -18.60
N ALA A 353 18.21 -10.06 -18.66
CA ALA A 353 18.46 -11.42 -19.13
C ALA A 353 18.31 -11.59 -20.66
N GLY A 354 17.93 -10.53 -21.39
CA GLY A 354 17.80 -10.53 -22.86
C GLY A 354 16.40 -10.83 -23.39
N TYR A 355 15.39 -10.92 -22.52
CA TYR A 355 13.96 -11.08 -22.88
C TYR A 355 13.25 -9.72 -22.86
N ASN A 356 12.06 -9.65 -23.42
CA ASN A 356 11.14 -8.49 -23.34
C ASN A 356 11.77 -7.11 -23.68
N THR A 357 12.81 -7.07 -24.49
CA THR A 357 13.54 -5.81 -24.81
C THR A 357 12.78 -4.90 -25.78
N GLY A 358 11.71 -5.40 -26.39
CA GLY A 358 10.99 -4.73 -27.46
C GLY A 358 11.69 -4.73 -28.82
N ALA A 359 12.88 -5.36 -28.95
CA ALA A 359 13.57 -5.51 -30.22
C ALA A 359 12.97 -6.66 -31.04
N GLU A 360 13.02 -6.51 -32.38
CA GLU A 360 12.53 -7.55 -33.29
C GLU A 360 13.28 -8.88 -33.11
N GLY A 361 12.54 -9.98 -33.03
CA GLY A 361 13.10 -11.34 -32.88
C GLY A 361 13.55 -11.70 -31.47
N VAL A 362 13.33 -10.83 -30.49
CA VAL A 362 13.58 -11.15 -29.07
C VAL A 362 12.39 -11.89 -28.49
N THR A 363 12.65 -12.97 -27.74
CA THR A 363 11.63 -13.71 -27.02
C THR A 363 10.95 -12.82 -25.99
N VAL A 364 9.62 -12.82 -26.01
CA VAL A 364 8.78 -12.09 -25.06
C VAL A 364 8.12 -13.09 -24.12
N ILE A 365 8.45 -13.03 -22.85
CA ILE A 365 7.76 -13.75 -21.79
C ILE A 365 6.50 -12.94 -21.46
N PRO A 366 5.29 -13.52 -21.53
CA PRO A 366 4.06 -12.81 -21.16
C PRO A 366 4.10 -12.32 -19.73
N VAL A 367 3.80 -11.02 -19.53
CA VAL A 367 3.72 -10.39 -18.20
C VAL A 367 2.37 -9.71 -18.08
N PHE A 368 1.66 -10.01 -16.98
CA PHE A 368 0.36 -9.42 -16.65
C PHE A 368 0.40 -8.72 -15.31
N GLY A 369 -0.20 -7.54 -15.24
CA GLY A 369 -0.30 -6.71 -14.03
C GLY A 369 -1.75 -6.32 -13.71
N VAL A 370 -1.88 -5.38 -12.80
CA VAL A 370 -3.12 -4.67 -12.44
C VAL A 370 -2.75 -3.22 -12.16
N ASP A 371 -3.57 -2.28 -12.53
CA ASP A 371 -3.66 -0.83 -12.31
C ASP A 371 -3.82 -0.05 -13.63
N ALA A 372 -3.17 -0.48 -14.71
CA ALA A 372 -3.01 0.25 -15.96
C ALA A 372 -2.36 1.63 -15.73
N THR A 373 -1.24 1.64 -15.00
CA THR A 373 -0.40 2.84 -14.86
C THR A 373 0.10 3.33 -16.21
N ASP A 374 0.46 4.61 -16.32
CA ASP A 374 0.96 5.14 -17.58
C ASP A 374 2.24 4.43 -18.05
N SER A 375 3.12 4.07 -17.10
CA SER A 375 4.31 3.26 -17.38
C SER A 375 3.96 1.88 -17.94
N ALA A 376 3.00 1.17 -17.33
CA ALA A 376 2.54 -0.12 -17.83
C ALA A 376 1.91 -0.03 -19.22
N LYS A 377 1.12 1.03 -19.49
CA LYS A 377 0.57 1.30 -20.84
C LYS A 377 1.68 1.48 -21.88
N GLU A 378 2.77 2.19 -21.53
CA GLU A 378 3.94 2.34 -22.40
C GLU A 378 4.66 1.00 -22.63
N LEU A 379 4.79 0.16 -21.60
CA LEU A 379 5.37 -1.19 -21.74
C LEU A 379 4.50 -2.10 -22.61
N ILE A 380 3.17 -2.02 -22.50
CA ILE A 380 2.24 -2.74 -23.37
C ILE A 380 2.34 -2.23 -24.81
N ALA A 381 2.35 -0.92 -25.01
CA ALA A 381 2.46 -0.32 -26.33
C ALA A 381 3.78 -0.70 -27.04
N SER A 382 4.87 -0.81 -26.28
CA SER A 382 6.19 -1.25 -26.79
C SER A 382 6.33 -2.78 -26.93
N GLY A 383 5.33 -3.58 -26.49
CA GLY A 383 5.36 -5.05 -26.57
C GLY A 383 6.26 -5.71 -25.52
N LYS A 384 6.61 -5.01 -24.46
CA LYS A 384 7.40 -5.53 -23.33
C LYS A 384 6.53 -6.13 -22.23
N MET A 385 5.28 -5.69 -22.14
CA MET A 385 4.24 -6.20 -21.25
C MET A 385 3.05 -6.67 -22.09
N THR A 386 2.34 -7.69 -21.63
CA THR A 386 1.25 -8.32 -22.40
C THR A 386 -0.09 -7.66 -22.13
N GLY A 387 -0.38 -7.34 -20.88
CA GLY A 387 -1.64 -6.72 -20.49
C GLY A 387 -1.70 -6.41 -19.01
N THR A 388 -2.71 -5.62 -18.64
CA THR A 388 -2.99 -5.26 -17.27
C THR A 388 -4.49 -5.11 -17.06
N VAL A 389 -4.95 -5.23 -15.82
CA VAL A 389 -6.33 -4.89 -15.44
C VAL A 389 -6.34 -3.44 -14.97
N LYS A 390 -7.11 -2.58 -15.65
CA LYS A 390 -7.23 -1.16 -15.26
C LYS A 390 -8.00 -1.06 -13.95
N GLN A 391 -7.37 -0.50 -12.93
CA GLN A 391 -7.99 0.06 -11.74
C GLN A 391 -8.13 1.58 -11.98
N ASP A 392 -9.38 2.10 -12.04
CA ASP A 392 -9.60 3.47 -12.50
C ASP A 392 -9.33 4.51 -11.40
N ALA A 393 -8.10 5.04 -11.35
CA ALA A 393 -7.68 6.04 -10.38
C ALA A 393 -8.46 7.36 -10.49
N GLU A 394 -8.76 7.78 -11.73
CA GLU A 394 -9.53 9.00 -12.00
C GLU A 394 -10.99 8.82 -11.61
N GLY A 395 -11.59 7.66 -11.96
CA GLY A 395 -12.93 7.31 -11.56
C GLY A 395 -13.10 7.21 -10.04
N MET A 396 -12.09 6.65 -9.34
CA MET A 396 -12.08 6.59 -7.89
C MET A 396 -11.99 8.00 -7.27
N ALA A 397 -11.11 8.84 -7.76
CA ALA A 397 -10.99 10.23 -7.30
C ALA A 397 -12.26 11.04 -7.52
N ALA A 398 -12.89 10.91 -8.68
CA ALA A 398 -14.16 11.56 -9.00
C ALA A 398 -15.30 11.09 -8.09
N ALA A 399 -15.37 9.79 -7.78
CA ALA A 399 -16.36 9.24 -6.84
C ALA A 399 -16.14 9.80 -5.42
N ILE A 400 -14.89 9.84 -4.94
CA ILE A 400 -14.57 10.42 -3.64
C ILE A 400 -14.98 11.89 -3.59
N ALA A 401 -14.64 12.68 -4.61
CA ALA A 401 -14.98 14.10 -4.69
C ALA A 401 -16.49 14.34 -4.73
N ALA A 402 -17.25 13.48 -5.43
CA ALA A 402 -18.71 13.55 -5.44
C ALA A 402 -19.31 13.32 -4.04
N VAL A 403 -18.78 12.34 -3.29
CA VAL A 403 -19.20 12.09 -1.91
C VAL A 403 -18.80 13.25 -0.97
N VAL A 404 -17.58 13.79 -1.12
CA VAL A 404 -17.11 14.97 -0.38
C VAL A 404 -18.08 16.14 -0.56
N LYS A 405 -18.46 16.42 -1.81
CA LYS A 405 -19.42 17.49 -2.14
C LYS A 405 -20.79 17.23 -1.49
N ALA A 406 -21.35 16.05 -1.72
CA ALA A 406 -22.69 15.72 -1.21
C ALA A 406 -22.76 15.75 0.32
N ASN A 407 -21.72 15.23 1.00
CA ASN A 407 -21.63 15.27 2.46
C ASN A 407 -21.48 16.71 2.98
N GLY A 408 -20.65 17.54 2.32
CA GLY A 408 -20.52 18.96 2.63
C GLY A 408 -21.83 19.76 2.45
N GLU A 409 -22.72 19.30 1.58
CA GLU A 409 -24.07 19.83 1.36
C GLU A 409 -25.13 19.23 2.33
N GLY A 410 -24.72 18.35 3.26
CA GLY A 410 -25.56 17.78 4.31
C GLY A 410 -26.18 16.42 3.99
N SER A 411 -25.76 15.74 2.91
CA SER A 411 -26.20 14.38 2.61
C SER A 411 -25.61 13.37 3.61
N THR A 412 -26.34 12.32 3.92
CA THR A 412 -25.79 11.16 4.62
C THR A 412 -24.77 10.44 3.73
N MET A 413 -23.87 9.63 4.31
CA MET A 413 -22.93 8.85 3.52
C MET A 413 -23.63 7.89 2.55
N ALA A 414 -24.70 7.22 2.99
CA ALA A 414 -25.45 6.30 2.12
C ALA A 414 -26.14 7.05 0.95
N ASP A 415 -26.74 8.22 1.21
CA ASP A 415 -27.36 9.02 0.14
C ASP A 415 -26.31 9.56 -0.84
N ALA A 416 -25.15 9.98 -0.34
CA ALA A 416 -24.03 10.43 -1.16
C ALA A 416 -23.49 9.31 -2.05
N ILE A 417 -23.35 8.09 -1.52
CA ILE A 417 -22.97 6.89 -2.28
C ILE A 417 -24.02 6.57 -3.37
N ALA A 418 -25.31 6.56 -3.03
CA ALA A 418 -26.37 6.29 -4.00
C ALA A 418 -26.42 7.35 -5.12
N ALA A 419 -26.25 8.61 -4.78
CA ALA A 419 -26.16 9.69 -5.75
C ALA A 419 -24.94 9.54 -6.67
N THR A 420 -23.77 9.21 -6.11
CA THR A 420 -22.54 8.99 -6.87
C THR A 420 -22.67 7.80 -7.82
N ALA A 421 -23.25 6.68 -7.39
CA ALA A 421 -23.50 5.53 -8.24
C ALA A 421 -24.37 5.87 -9.47
N SER A 422 -25.32 6.80 -9.29
CA SER A 422 -26.20 7.24 -10.37
C SER A 422 -25.53 8.15 -11.41
N LEU A 423 -24.31 8.62 -11.18
CA LEU A 423 -23.57 9.45 -12.16
C LEU A 423 -23.10 8.64 -13.37
N ASN A 424 -22.74 7.37 -13.16
CA ASN A 424 -22.31 6.47 -14.23
C ASN A 424 -22.49 5.01 -13.78
N ASP A 425 -23.59 4.39 -14.17
CA ASP A 425 -24.00 3.03 -13.79
C ASP A 425 -23.16 1.90 -14.40
N THR A 426 -22.30 2.22 -15.36
CA THR A 426 -21.32 1.26 -15.91
C THR A 426 -19.98 1.30 -15.19
N MET A 427 -19.70 2.38 -14.47
CA MET A 427 -18.47 2.58 -13.72
C MET A 427 -18.67 2.36 -12.22
N TYR A 428 -19.83 2.74 -11.69
CA TYR A 428 -20.11 2.72 -10.26
C TYR A 428 -21.27 1.83 -9.91
N SER A 429 -21.09 1.03 -8.87
CA SER A 429 -22.17 0.24 -8.29
C SER A 429 -22.15 0.29 -6.76
N VAL A 430 -23.33 0.23 -6.14
CA VAL A 430 -23.44 0.08 -4.70
C VAL A 430 -23.32 -1.40 -4.34
N ALA A 431 -22.54 -1.73 -3.33
CA ALA A 431 -22.37 -3.11 -2.89
C ALA A 431 -23.68 -3.68 -2.32
N ASP A 432 -24.00 -4.93 -2.65
CA ASP A 432 -25.21 -5.61 -2.20
C ASP A 432 -25.29 -5.63 -0.66
N GLY A 433 -26.37 -5.10 -0.11
CA GLY A 433 -26.62 -5.06 1.34
C GLY A 433 -25.77 -4.07 2.14
N ILE A 434 -24.93 -3.24 1.49
CA ILE A 434 -24.05 -2.26 2.16
C ILE A 434 -24.23 -0.89 1.50
N ALA A 435 -25.22 -0.12 1.94
CA ALA A 435 -25.65 1.13 1.29
C ALA A 435 -24.57 2.24 1.26
N ASN A 436 -23.58 2.19 2.11
CA ASN A 436 -22.46 3.13 2.20
C ASN A 436 -21.15 2.57 1.61
N LYS A 437 -21.23 1.58 0.70
CA LYS A 437 -20.07 1.03 -0.02
C LYS A 437 -20.27 1.17 -1.54
N LEU A 438 -19.33 1.83 -2.21
CA LEU A 438 -19.29 2.02 -3.67
C LEU A 438 -18.15 1.23 -4.28
N PHE A 439 -18.45 0.53 -5.36
CA PHE A 439 -17.45 -0.09 -6.21
C PHE A 439 -17.22 0.74 -7.48
N VAL A 440 -15.97 0.87 -7.85
CA VAL A 440 -15.49 1.39 -9.13
C VAL A 440 -15.05 0.19 -9.98
N ALA A 441 -15.67 0.01 -11.14
CA ALA A 441 -15.44 -1.16 -11.97
C ALA A 441 -14.00 -1.25 -12.50
N TYR A 442 -13.49 -2.45 -12.60
CA TYR A 442 -12.25 -2.77 -13.31
C TYR A 442 -12.48 -2.90 -14.82
N ALA A 443 -11.41 -2.82 -15.60
CA ALA A 443 -11.45 -3.09 -17.04
C ALA A 443 -10.16 -3.77 -17.52
N ALA A 444 -10.26 -4.70 -18.47
CA ALA A 444 -9.09 -5.27 -19.12
C ALA A 444 -8.40 -4.21 -20.01
N TYR A 445 -7.07 -4.19 -20.00
CA TYR A 445 -6.26 -3.32 -20.84
C TYR A 445 -5.16 -4.13 -21.55
N THR A 446 -5.20 -4.17 -22.86
CA THR A 446 -4.21 -4.82 -23.73
C THR A 446 -3.89 -3.88 -24.90
N LYS A 447 -2.96 -4.30 -25.78
CA LYS A 447 -2.60 -3.55 -27.01
C LYS A 447 -3.76 -3.47 -28.00
#